data_188e78efe5377e4a678931bc58edf79b
#
_entry.id   188e78efe5377e4a678931bc58edf79b
#
_cell.length_a   1.000
_cell.length_b   1.000
_cell.length_c   1.000
_cell.angle_alpha   90.00
_cell.angle_beta   90.00
_cell.angle_gamma   90.00
#
_symmetry.space_group_name_H-M   'P 1'
#
loop_
_entity.id
_entity.type
_entity.pdbx_description
1 polymer ?
#
loop_
_entity_poly.entity_id
_entity_poly.type
_entity_poly.pdbx_seq_one_letter_code
_entity_poly.pdbx_strand_id
1 'polypeptide(L)'
;MDNFDETFIKDYCEDNFAEYLSDMLVRLKKSNPEYESLLKKQSNLMNKNDRLADVLENHCLFSLSKYEVKILKNYLSLKEDSREIEEKEIFIQGMRECYFLLRKLDLLK
;
A
#
# COMPACT_ATOMS: atom_id res chain seq x y z
N MET A 1 -16.59 0.12 -30.28
CA MET A 1 -15.62 -0.18 -29.19
C MET A 1 -15.73 -1.62 -28.71
N ASP A 2 -15.81 -2.49 -29.67
CA ASP A 2 -16.13 -3.87 -29.36
C ASP A 2 -15.04 -4.63 -28.65
N ASN A 3 -13.78 -4.12 -28.69
CA ASN A 3 -12.63 -4.78 -28.10
C ASN A 3 -12.19 -4.20 -26.76
N PHE A 4 -12.90 -3.17 -26.27
CA PHE A 4 -12.54 -2.51 -25.04
C PHE A 4 -13.74 -2.53 -24.10
N ASP A 5 -13.87 -3.63 -23.37
CA ASP A 5 -14.95 -3.82 -22.42
C ASP A 5 -14.39 -4.00 -20.99
N GLU A 6 -15.31 -4.15 -20.06
CA GLU A 6 -14.96 -4.33 -18.64
C GLU A 6 -14.10 -5.57 -18.41
N THR A 7 -14.36 -6.66 -19.13
CA THR A 7 -13.60 -7.90 -19.01
C THR A 7 -12.15 -7.69 -19.44
N PHE A 8 -11.93 -6.95 -20.53
CA PHE A 8 -10.59 -6.65 -21.02
C PHE A 8 -9.79 -5.86 -19.96
N ILE A 9 -10.42 -4.82 -19.39
CA ILE A 9 -9.78 -4.00 -18.36
C ILE A 9 -9.43 -4.85 -17.13
N LYS A 10 -10.37 -5.67 -16.69
CA LYS A 10 -10.18 -6.54 -15.53
C LYS A 10 -9.01 -7.50 -15.75
N ASP A 11 -8.97 -8.18 -16.86
CA ASP A 11 -7.90 -9.14 -17.19
C ASP A 11 -6.55 -8.46 -17.26
N TYR A 12 -6.49 -7.29 -17.89
CA TYR A 12 -5.26 -6.51 -17.96
C TYR A 12 -4.75 -6.15 -16.58
N CYS A 13 -5.64 -5.66 -15.71
CA CYS A 13 -5.27 -5.25 -14.36
C CYS A 13 -4.83 -6.44 -13.52
N GLU A 14 -5.52 -7.57 -13.60
CA GLU A 14 -5.18 -8.77 -12.84
C GLU A 14 -3.81 -9.33 -13.23
N ASP A 15 -3.51 -9.37 -14.53
CA ASP A 15 -2.26 -9.91 -15.03
C ASP A 15 -1.05 -9.08 -14.63
N ASN A 16 -1.24 -7.77 -14.41
CA ASN A 16 -0.13 -6.85 -14.18
C ASN A 16 -0.10 -6.26 -12.78
N PHE A 17 -1.09 -6.56 -11.94
CA PHE A 17 -1.29 -5.84 -10.69
C PHE A 17 -0.15 -6.04 -9.70
N ALA A 18 0.26 -7.28 -9.47
CA ALA A 18 1.26 -7.58 -8.43
C ALA A 18 2.60 -6.91 -8.71
N GLU A 19 3.07 -7.04 -9.94
CA GLU A 19 4.34 -6.43 -10.35
C GLU A 19 4.24 -4.91 -10.35
N TYR A 20 3.15 -4.38 -10.87
CA TYR A 20 2.89 -2.95 -10.92
C TYR A 20 2.85 -2.34 -9.53
N LEU A 21 2.14 -2.97 -8.61
CA LEU A 21 2.05 -2.51 -7.22
C LEU A 21 3.41 -2.52 -6.54
N SER A 22 4.17 -3.59 -6.71
CA SER A 22 5.51 -3.71 -6.13
C SER A 22 6.43 -2.59 -6.61
N ASP A 23 6.47 -2.36 -7.92
CA ASP A 23 7.29 -1.30 -8.51
C ASP A 23 6.85 0.09 -8.03
N MET A 24 5.56 0.31 -7.94
CA MET A 24 4.98 1.57 -7.47
C MET A 24 5.40 1.85 -6.03
N LEU A 25 5.32 0.86 -5.15
CA LEU A 25 5.69 1.04 -3.73
C LEU A 25 7.17 1.32 -3.56
N VAL A 26 8.02 0.67 -4.36
CA VAL A 26 9.47 0.94 -4.35
C VAL A 26 9.74 2.39 -4.77
N ARG A 27 9.09 2.85 -5.83
CA ARG A 27 9.23 4.24 -6.30
C ARG A 27 8.71 5.24 -5.28
N LEU A 28 7.56 4.92 -4.65
CA LEU A 28 6.96 5.76 -3.63
C LEU A 28 7.90 5.95 -2.45
N LYS A 29 8.54 4.88 -2.00
CA LYS A 29 9.50 4.95 -0.90
C LYS A 29 10.68 5.86 -1.24
N LYS A 30 11.12 5.85 -2.48
CA LYS A 30 12.23 6.71 -2.93
C LYS A 30 11.82 8.17 -3.13
N SER A 31 10.59 8.42 -3.54
CA SER A 31 10.14 9.75 -3.95
C SER A 31 9.38 10.52 -2.88
N ASN A 32 8.90 9.85 -1.84
CA ASN A 32 8.07 10.47 -0.79
C ASN A 32 8.73 10.32 0.57
N PRO A 33 9.39 11.38 1.09
CA PRO A 33 10.08 11.31 2.39
C PRO A 33 9.14 11.04 3.56
N GLU A 34 7.91 11.51 3.51
CA GLU A 34 6.91 11.24 4.54
C GLU A 34 6.59 9.75 4.60
N TYR A 35 6.38 9.13 3.46
CA TYR A 35 6.10 7.70 3.37
C TYR A 35 7.28 6.88 3.92
N GLU A 36 8.50 7.21 3.49
CA GLU A 36 9.70 6.53 3.99
C GLU A 36 9.84 6.69 5.51
N SER A 37 9.58 7.88 6.03
CA SER A 37 9.61 8.14 7.47
C SER A 37 8.61 7.28 8.23
N LEU A 38 7.39 7.16 7.71
CA LEU A 38 6.34 6.31 8.31
C LEU A 38 6.76 4.85 8.35
N LEU A 39 7.35 4.35 7.26
CA LEU A 39 7.83 2.96 7.22
C LEU A 39 8.96 2.73 8.22
N LYS A 40 9.89 3.69 8.36
CA LYS A 40 10.98 3.59 9.34
C LYS A 40 10.46 3.58 10.77
N LYS A 41 9.47 4.42 11.06
CA LYS A 41 8.85 4.45 12.40
C LYS A 41 8.16 3.12 12.72
N GLN A 42 7.46 2.54 11.76
CA GLN A 42 6.84 1.22 11.91
C GLN A 42 7.88 0.14 12.19
N SER A 43 8.96 0.13 11.41
CA SER A 43 10.05 -0.82 11.56
C SER A 43 10.74 -0.69 12.92
N ASN A 44 10.97 0.55 13.36
CA ASN A 44 11.59 0.80 14.65
C ASN A 44 10.71 0.29 15.80
N LEU A 45 9.40 0.48 15.74
CA LEU A 45 8.48 -0.04 16.75
C LEU A 45 8.51 -1.56 16.79
N MET A 46 8.52 -2.22 15.63
CA MET A 46 8.60 -3.68 15.54
C MET A 46 9.91 -4.20 16.13
N ASN A 47 11.02 -3.55 15.81
CA ASN A 47 12.34 -4.00 16.26
C ASN A 47 12.56 -3.82 17.74
N LYS A 48 11.92 -2.82 18.36
CA LYS A 48 12.08 -2.50 19.78
C LYS A 48 11.09 -3.26 20.68
N ASN A 49 10.05 -3.86 20.10
CA ASN A 49 8.97 -4.48 20.84
C ASN A 49 8.68 -5.87 20.32
N ASP A 50 9.37 -6.87 20.84
CA ASP A 50 9.25 -8.26 20.39
C ASP A 50 7.81 -8.77 20.42
N ARG A 51 7.03 -8.34 21.43
CA ARG A 51 5.65 -8.79 21.57
C ARG A 51 4.71 -8.19 20.53
N LEU A 52 5.09 -7.08 19.89
CA LEU A 52 4.26 -6.46 18.87
C LEU A 52 4.07 -7.41 17.69
N ALA A 53 5.13 -8.05 17.24
CA ALA A 53 5.05 -9.04 16.16
C ALA A 53 4.16 -10.22 16.56
N ASP A 54 4.31 -10.72 17.77
CA ASP A 54 3.49 -11.83 18.28
C ASP A 54 2.01 -11.47 18.31
N VAL A 55 1.69 -10.26 18.75
CA VAL A 55 0.31 -9.79 18.81
C VAL A 55 -0.28 -9.70 17.41
N LEU A 56 0.47 -9.14 16.46
CA LEU A 56 -0.02 -8.96 15.09
C LEU A 56 -0.18 -10.30 14.36
N GLU A 57 0.72 -11.25 14.62
CA GLU A 57 0.69 -12.55 13.95
C GLU A 57 -0.25 -13.56 14.63
N ASN A 58 -0.29 -13.54 15.96
CA ASN A 58 -0.97 -14.56 16.75
C ASN A 58 -2.23 -14.07 17.45
N HIS A 59 -2.56 -12.80 17.33
CA HIS A 59 -3.76 -12.18 17.90
C HIS A 59 -3.90 -12.35 19.42
N CYS A 60 -2.77 -12.24 20.15
CA CYS A 60 -2.75 -12.41 21.61
C CYS A 60 -3.06 -11.10 22.36
N LEU A 61 -4.14 -10.42 22.00
CA LEU A 61 -4.48 -9.10 22.53
C LEU A 61 -4.81 -9.08 24.01
N PHE A 62 -5.37 -10.17 24.54
CA PHE A 62 -5.84 -10.25 25.92
C PHE A 62 -4.72 -10.26 26.95
N SER A 63 -3.48 -10.49 26.55
CA SER A 63 -2.34 -10.56 27.46
C SER A 63 -1.50 -9.27 27.48
N LEU A 64 -1.98 -8.19 26.86
CA LEU A 64 -1.21 -6.96 26.73
C LEU A 64 -1.34 -6.06 27.95
N SER A 65 -0.23 -5.45 28.37
CA SER A 65 -0.21 -4.38 29.35
C SER A 65 -0.72 -3.08 28.72
N LYS A 66 -1.00 -2.07 29.58
CA LYS A 66 -1.39 -0.74 29.09
C LYS A 66 -0.35 -0.12 28.19
N TYR A 67 0.92 -0.30 28.52
CA TYR A 67 2.04 0.20 27.72
C TYR A 67 2.07 -0.47 26.35
N GLU A 68 1.89 -1.78 26.31
CA GLU A 68 1.89 -2.53 25.07
C GLU A 68 0.70 -2.17 24.18
N VAL A 69 -0.47 -1.92 24.78
CA VAL A 69 -1.65 -1.44 24.03
C VAL A 69 -1.36 -0.08 23.38
N LYS A 70 -0.69 0.81 24.10
CA LYS A 70 -0.33 2.12 23.59
C LYS A 70 0.62 2.01 22.38
N ILE A 71 1.62 1.12 22.48
CA ILE A 71 2.54 0.85 21.37
C ILE A 71 1.79 0.29 20.16
N LEU A 72 0.88 -0.65 20.39
CA LEU A 72 0.07 -1.23 19.31
C LEU A 72 -0.77 -0.16 18.61
N LYS A 73 -1.42 0.70 19.40
CA LYS A 73 -2.21 1.80 18.83
C LYS A 73 -1.35 2.75 17.98
N ASN A 74 -0.15 3.06 18.47
CA ASN A 74 0.79 3.90 17.74
C ASN A 74 1.19 3.23 16.42
N TYR A 75 1.52 1.95 16.44
CA TYR A 75 1.87 1.19 15.25
C TYR A 75 0.72 1.19 14.23
N LEU A 76 -0.50 0.91 14.69
CA LEU A 76 -1.66 0.88 13.80
C LEU A 76 -1.96 2.26 13.19
N SER A 77 -1.75 3.33 13.96
CA SER A 77 -1.89 4.69 13.46
C SER A 77 -0.88 5.00 12.36
N LEU A 78 0.38 4.58 12.55
CA LEU A 78 1.42 4.75 11.53
C LEU A 78 1.10 3.94 10.27
N LYS A 79 0.58 2.73 10.46
CA LYS A 79 0.13 1.88 9.36
C LYS A 79 -0.99 2.56 8.56
N GLU A 80 -1.95 3.14 9.27
CA GLU A 80 -3.07 3.85 8.63
C GLU A 80 -2.58 5.04 7.80
N ASP A 81 -1.65 5.81 8.37
CA ASP A 81 -1.08 6.98 7.68
C ASP A 81 -0.33 6.56 6.42
N SER A 82 0.48 5.49 6.49
CA SER A 82 1.20 5.01 5.31
C SER A 82 0.25 4.42 4.28
N ARG A 83 -0.81 3.73 4.70
CA ARG A 83 -1.83 3.20 3.80
C ARG A 83 -2.54 4.31 3.05
N GLU A 84 -2.84 5.42 3.72
CA GLU A 84 -3.48 6.56 3.07
C GLU A 84 -2.63 7.10 1.93
N ILE A 85 -1.33 7.20 2.14
CA ILE A 85 -0.39 7.63 1.10
C ILE A 85 -0.36 6.61 -0.04
N GLU A 86 -0.30 5.32 0.29
CA GLU A 86 -0.31 4.25 -0.71
C GLU A 86 -1.57 4.28 -1.56
N GLU A 87 -2.73 4.45 -0.93
CA GLU A 87 -4.02 4.47 -1.63
C GLU A 87 -4.11 5.65 -2.59
N LYS A 88 -3.64 6.82 -2.17
CA LYS A 88 -3.60 7.99 -3.06
C LYS A 88 -2.70 7.75 -4.26
N GLU A 89 -1.54 7.14 -4.03
CA GLU A 89 -0.60 6.83 -5.10
C GLU A 89 -1.17 5.79 -6.05
N ILE A 90 -1.83 4.75 -5.52
CA ILE A 90 -2.50 3.74 -6.32
C ILE A 90 -3.53 4.39 -7.24
N PHE A 91 -4.32 5.30 -6.70
CA PHE A 91 -5.33 6.02 -7.48
C PHE A 91 -4.69 6.83 -8.61
N ILE A 92 -3.66 7.61 -8.29
CA ILE A 92 -2.97 8.46 -9.26
C ILE A 92 -2.32 7.61 -10.35
N GLN A 93 -1.62 6.55 -9.97
CA GLN A 93 -0.95 5.68 -10.93
C GLN A 93 -1.95 4.89 -11.77
N GLY A 94 -3.09 4.50 -11.16
CA GLY A 94 -4.16 3.86 -11.90
C GLY A 94 -4.74 4.76 -12.98
N MET A 95 -4.94 6.04 -12.66
CA MET A 95 -5.41 7.02 -13.64
C MET A 95 -4.40 7.20 -14.78
N ARG A 96 -3.12 7.27 -14.44
CA ARG A 96 -2.04 7.39 -15.42
C ARG A 96 -1.98 6.17 -16.33
N GLU A 97 -2.06 4.98 -15.74
CA GLU A 97 -2.03 3.73 -16.50
C GLU A 97 -3.23 3.62 -17.44
N CYS A 98 -4.40 4.03 -16.96
CA CYS A 98 -5.61 4.07 -17.78
C CYS A 98 -5.41 4.99 -18.99
N TYR A 99 -4.84 6.18 -18.77
CA TYR A 99 -4.57 7.13 -19.84
C TYR A 99 -3.64 6.53 -20.90
N PHE A 100 -2.53 5.90 -20.46
CA PHE A 100 -1.60 5.27 -21.40
C PHE A 100 -2.21 4.11 -22.15
N LEU A 101 -3.04 3.31 -21.48
CA LEU A 101 -3.74 2.20 -22.12
C LEU A 101 -4.69 2.71 -23.20
N LEU A 102 -5.46 3.74 -22.91
CA LEU A 102 -6.38 4.33 -23.88
C LEU A 102 -5.65 4.92 -25.08
N ARG A 103 -4.50 5.55 -24.85
CA ARG A 103 -3.67 6.05 -25.95
C ARG A 103 -3.12 4.93 -26.80
N LYS A 104 -2.64 3.86 -26.15
CA LYS A 104 -2.09 2.70 -26.85
C LYS A 104 -3.13 2.03 -27.73
N LEU A 105 -4.40 2.04 -27.30
CA LEU A 105 -5.50 1.47 -28.06
C LEU A 105 -6.10 2.47 -29.06
N ASP A 106 -5.51 3.66 -29.15
CA ASP A 106 -5.98 4.73 -30.06
C ASP A 106 -7.42 5.17 -29.77
N LEU A 107 -7.81 5.13 -28.50
CA LEU A 107 -9.14 5.57 -28.07
C LEU A 107 -9.17 7.03 -27.65
N LEU A 108 -8.00 7.66 -27.45
CA LEU A 108 -7.83 9.08 -27.17
C LEU A 108 -7.03 9.71 -28.30
N LYS A 109 -7.45 10.91 -28.71
CA LYS A 109 -6.76 11.65 -29.74
C LYS A 109 -6.09 12.90 -29.20
#